data_85c2eeecc3a0db4c078753c5cfc562a8
#
_entry.id   85c2eeecc3a0db4c078753c5cfc562a8
#
_cell.length_a   1.000
_cell.length_b   1.000
_cell.length_c   1.000
_cell.angle_alpha   90.00
_cell.angle_beta   90.00
_cell.angle_gamma   90.00
#
_symmetry.space_group_name_H-M   'P 1'
#
loop_
_entity.id
_entity.type
_entity.pdbx_description
1 polymer ?
#
loop_
_entity_poly.entity_id
_entity_poly.type
_entity_poly.pdbx_seq_one_letter_code
_entity_poly.pdbx_strand_id
1 'polypeptide(L)'
;MKFVSNVELIKKFYTAFKNQQKDIFLDMCDEKIQWQSAEGMPNGGTYVGKQEVFEKYFPDMLSNFKEFHAIPEQFTDMNDHVMVTGKYSGISNKDKSFEVQFSHVYHIQDNKITRFRQFTDTQKIQESLK
;
A
#
# COMPACT_ATOMS: atom_id res chain seq x y z
N MET A 1 -7.01 -20.36 -20.98
CA MET A 1 -6.26 -19.34 -20.23
C MET A 1 -7.23 -18.43 -19.49
N LYS A 2 -7.08 -18.33 -18.19
CA LYS A 2 -7.91 -17.43 -17.41
C LYS A 2 -7.29 -16.03 -17.39
N PHE A 3 -8.04 -15.05 -17.88
CA PHE A 3 -7.68 -13.68 -17.71
C PHE A 3 -8.15 -13.20 -16.33
N VAL A 4 -7.23 -12.69 -15.54
CA VAL A 4 -7.56 -11.99 -14.29
C VAL A 4 -7.56 -10.51 -14.62
N SER A 5 -8.67 -9.82 -14.35
CA SER A 5 -8.73 -8.37 -14.55
C SER A 5 -7.74 -7.67 -13.62
N ASN A 6 -7.36 -6.44 -13.97
CA ASN A 6 -6.47 -5.67 -13.12
C ASN A 6 -7.11 -5.39 -11.75
N VAL A 7 -8.42 -5.16 -11.71
CA VAL A 7 -9.12 -4.98 -10.43
C VAL A 7 -9.02 -6.24 -9.57
N GLU A 8 -9.23 -7.41 -10.15
CA GLU A 8 -9.11 -8.67 -9.41
C GLU A 8 -7.69 -8.90 -8.93
N LEU A 9 -6.69 -8.56 -9.75
CA LEU A 9 -5.30 -8.65 -9.36
C LEU A 9 -5.04 -7.81 -8.10
N ILE A 10 -5.50 -6.57 -8.09
CA ILE A 10 -5.30 -5.68 -6.94
C ILE A 10 -6.06 -6.17 -5.70
N LYS A 11 -7.29 -6.67 -5.87
CA LYS A 11 -8.01 -7.28 -4.74
C LYS A 11 -7.22 -8.43 -4.11
N LYS A 12 -6.64 -9.29 -4.94
CA LYS A 12 -5.79 -10.38 -4.45
C LYS A 12 -4.54 -9.86 -3.76
N PHE A 13 -3.98 -8.77 -4.25
CA PHE A 13 -2.80 -8.15 -3.64
C PHE A 13 -3.12 -7.71 -2.20
N TYR A 14 -4.23 -7.02 -1.96
CA TYR A 14 -4.62 -6.61 -0.61
C TYR A 14 -4.84 -7.82 0.30
N THR A 15 -5.50 -8.86 -0.20
CA THR A 15 -5.74 -10.07 0.57
C THR A 15 -4.43 -10.77 0.95
N ALA A 16 -3.54 -10.93 -0.03
CA ALA A 16 -2.24 -11.58 0.22
C ALA A 16 -1.38 -10.76 1.18
N PHE A 17 -1.40 -9.44 1.05
CA PHE A 17 -0.65 -8.55 1.94
C PHE A 17 -1.19 -8.63 3.37
N LYS A 18 -2.51 -8.55 3.53
CA LYS A 18 -3.17 -8.66 4.84
C LYS A 18 -2.85 -9.97 5.53
N ASN A 19 -2.84 -11.07 4.77
CA ASN A 19 -2.60 -12.41 5.30
C ASN A 19 -1.11 -12.76 5.36
N GLN A 20 -0.23 -11.81 5.07
CA GLN A 20 1.23 -11.97 5.08
C GLN A 20 1.71 -13.11 4.20
N GLN A 21 1.03 -13.32 3.09
CA GLN A 21 1.39 -14.30 2.07
C GLN A 21 2.46 -13.71 1.15
N LYS A 22 3.67 -13.63 1.67
CA LYS A 22 4.78 -12.88 1.05
C LYS A 22 5.11 -13.38 -0.36
N ASP A 23 5.18 -14.68 -0.55
CA ASP A 23 5.49 -15.24 -1.87
C ASP A 23 4.46 -14.82 -2.91
N ILE A 24 3.19 -14.75 -2.50
CA ILE A 24 2.10 -14.40 -3.40
C ILE A 24 2.18 -12.92 -3.79
N PHE A 25 2.22 -12.00 -2.79
CA PHE A 25 2.19 -10.58 -3.15
C PHE A 25 3.50 -10.11 -3.80
N LEU A 26 4.64 -10.70 -3.48
CA LEU A 26 5.89 -10.36 -4.16
C LEU A 26 5.86 -10.79 -5.63
N ASP A 27 5.28 -11.94 -5.94
CA ASP A 27 5.15 -12.42 -7.32
C ASP A 27 4.25 -11.51 -8.16
N MET A 28 3.34 -10.79 -7.53
CA MET A 28 2.44 -9.84 -8.20
C MET A 28 3.11 -8.53 -8.55
N CYS A 29 4.33 -8.29 -8.10
CA CYS A 29 5.04 -7.04 -8.28
C CYS A 29 6.18 -7.20 -9.29
N ASP A 30 6.39 -6.15 -10.11
CA ASP A 30 7.55 -6.09 -10.97
C ASP A 30 8.82 -5.95 -10.13
N GLU A 31 9.93 -6.52 -10.62
CA GLU A 31 11.22 -6.45 -9.91
C GLU A 31 11.65 -5.00 -9.63
N LYS A 32 11.31 -4.09 -10.53
CA LYS A 32 11.67 -2.67 -10.44
C LYS A 32 10.48 -1.81 -10.01
N ILE A 33 9.55 -2.37 -9.25
CA ILE A 33 8.38 -1.64 -8.79
C ILE A 33 8.77 -0.30 -8.15
N GLN A 34 8.04 0.76 -8.50
CA GLN A 34 8.17 2.06 -7.86
C GLN A 34 7.08 2.23 -6.83
N TRP A 35 7.45 2.49 -5.59
CA TRP A 35 6.51 2.66 -4.49
C TRP A 35 6.62 4.10 -4.00
N GLN A 36 5.60 4.92 -4.32
CA GLN A 36 5.58 6.33 -3.94
C GLN A 36 4.69 6.50 -2.73
N SER A 37 5.30 6.45 -1.56
CA SER A 37 4.63 6.79 -0.30
C SER A 37 4.52 8.31 -0.20
N ALA A 38 3.41 8.81 0.34
CA ALA A 38 3.25 10.25 0.52
C ALA A 38 4.40 10.80 1.39
N GLU A 39 4.96 11.94 0.98
CA GLU A 39 6.14 12.48 1.66
C GLU A 39 5.90 12.81 3.13
N GLY A 40 4.67 13.15 3.50
CA GLY A 40 4.31 13.40 4.89
C GLY A 40 4.11 12.16 5.75
N MET A 41 4.17 10.97 5.17
CA MET A 41 4.13 9.73 5.96
C MET A 41 5.44 9.51 6.70
N PRO A 42 5.42 8.80 7.86
CA PRO A 42 6.68 8.33 8.43
C PRO A 42 7.40 7.47 7.39
N ASN A 43 8.68 7.77 7.18
CA ASN A 43 9.50 7.13 6.14
C ASN A 43 8.98 7.35 4.71
N GLY A 44 8.21 8.42 4.48
CA GLY A 44 7.66 8.73 3.17
C GLY A 44 8.73 8.98 2.12
N GLY A 45 8.32 8.92 0.84
CA GLY A 45 9.20 9.10 -0.31
C GLY A 45 9.06 7.99 -1.32
N THR A 46 9.97 7.94 -2.28
CA THR A 46 9.93 6.95 -3.36
C THR A 46 10.97 5.86 -3.13
N TYR A 47 10.53 4.63 -3.26
CA TYR A 47 11.35 3.42 -3.12
C TYR A 47 11.27 2.62 -4.41
N VAL A 48 12.38 2.05 -4.85
CA VAL A 48 12.47 1.32 -6.12
C VAL A 48 12.97 -0.11 -5.86
N GLY A 49 12.23 -1.07 -6.38
CA GLY A 49 12.56 -2.49 -6.28
C GLY A 49 11.88 -3.18 -5.13
N LYS A 50 11.59 -4.47 -5.33
CA LYS A 50 10.88 -5.28 -4.33
C LYS A 50 11.57 -5.27 -2.98
N GLN A 51 12.89 -5.38 -2.98
CA GLN A 51 13.65 -5.46 -1.74
C GLN A 51 13.55 -4.16 -0.94
N GLU A 52 13.76 -3.01 -1.59
CA GLU A 52 13.65 -1.73 -0.90
C GLU A 52 12.24 -1.48 -0.35
N VAL A 53 11.23 -1.85 -1.12
CA VAL A 53 9.83 -1.61 -0.74
C VAL A 53 9.42 -2.52 0.42
N PHE A 54 9.62 -3.83 0.27
CA PHE A 54 9.02 -4.79 1.20
C PHE A 54 9.95 -5.22 2.33
N GLU A 55 11.27 -5.04 2.20
CA GLU A 55 12.22 -5.41 3.24
C GLU A 55 12.76 -4.20 4.01
N LYS A 56 12.59 -2.99 3.48
CA LYS A 56 13.07 -1.77 4.14
C LYS A 56 11.94 -0.80 4.46
N TYR A 57 11.23 -0.30 3.44
CA TYR A 57 10.20 0.71 3.66
C TYR A 57 9.10 0.22 4.61
N PHE A 58 8.49 -0.94 4.31
CA PHE A 58 7.37 -1.42 5.12
C PHE A 58 7.76 -1.72 6.56
N PRO A 59 8.84 -2.46 6.84
CA PRO A 59 9.23 -2.67 8.24
C PRO A 59 9.52 -1.36 8.97
N ASP A 60 10.21 -0.42 8.33
CA ASP A 60 10.54 0.87 8.96
C ASP A 60 9.29 1.69 9.23
N MET A 61 8.41 1.79 8.25
CA MET A 61 7.17 2.56 8.40
C MET A 61 6.28 1.94 9.47
N LEU A 62 6.09 0.62 9.41
CA LEU A 62 5.21 -0.09 10.35
C LEU A 62 5.76 -0.09 11.77
N SER A 63 7.08 0.10 11.94
CA SER A 63 7.69 0.16 13.29
C SER A 63 7.19 1.33 14.12
N ASN A 64 6.54 2.30 13.52
CA ASN A 64 5.96 3.46 14.23
C ASN A 64 4.61 3.13 14.87
N PHE A 65 4.05 1.96 14.59
CA PHE A 65 2.67 1.64 14.97
C PHE A 65 2.59 0.31 15.70
N LYS A 66 1.67 0.24 16.67
CA LYS A 66 1.27 -1.04 17.29
C LYS A 66 0.33 -1.79 16.38
N GLU A 67 -0.55 -1.05 15.68
CA GLU A 67 -1.48 -1.59 14.70
C GLU A 67 -1.58 -0.63 13.53
N PHE A 68 -1.61 -1.16 12.32
CA PHE A 68 -1.80 -0.38 11.10
C PHE A 68 -2.57 -1.26 10.10
N HIS A 69 -3.78 -0.83 9.76
CA HIS A 69 -4.66 -1.57 8.85
C HIS A 69 -5.01 -0.70 7.65
N ALA A 70 -4.88 -1.26 6.47
CA ALA A 70 -5.37 -0.66 5.24
C ALA A 70 -6.64 -1.39 4.84
N ILE A 71 -7.76 -0.68 4.87
CA ILE A 71 -9.08 -1.26 4.60
C ILE A 71 -9.58 -0.71 3.27
N PRO A 72 -9.45 -1.47 2.17
CA PRO A 72 -9.95 -1.01 0.87
C PRO A 72 -11.48 -1.06 0.85
N GLU A 73 -12.09 -0.03 0.28
CA GLU A 73 -13.55 0.09 0.24
C GLU A 73 -14.08 0.10 -1.19
N GLN A 74 -13.38 0.74 -2.12
CA GLN A 74 -13.82 0.84 -3.50
C GLN A 74 -12.64 0.65 -4.45
N PHE A 75 -12.86 -0.17 -5.49
CA PHE A 75 -11.88 -0.42 -6.55
C PHE A 75 -12.42 0.13 -7.85
N THR A 76 -11.66 0.99 -8.51
CA THR A 76 -12.07 1.63 -9.76
C THR A 76 -11.11 1.21 -10.88
N ASP A 77 -11.68 0.63 -11.93
CA ASP A 77 -10.92 0.21 -13.11
C ASP A 77 -10.62 1.44 -13.97
N MET A 78 -9.32 1.64 -14.26
CA MET A 78 -8.85 2.73 -15.10
C MET A 78 -7.90 2.19 -16.18
N ASN A 79 -8.28 1.07 -16.81
CA ASN A 79 -7.51 0.33 -17.81
C ASN A 79 -6.22 -0.26 -17.23
N ASP A 80 -5.06 0.34 -17.51
CA ASP A 80 -3.76 -0.10 -16.99
C ASP A 80 -3.49 0.43 -15.57
N HIS A 81 -4.43 1.18 -15.01
CA HIS A 81 -4.39 1.64 -13.62
C HIS A 81 -5.60 1.13 -12.86
N VAL A 82 -5.43 0.95 -11.56
CA VAL A 82 -6.55 0.70 -10.63
C VAL A 82 -6.42 1.69 -9.49
N MET A 83 -7.50 2.40 -9.21
CA MET A 83 -7.57 3.28 -8.05
C MET A 83 -8.33 2.57 -6.94
N VAL A 84 -7.79 2.59 -5.74
CA VAL A 84 -8.43 2.03 -4.56
C VAL A 84 -8.62 3.14 -3.55
N THR A 85 -9.86 3.34 -3.12
CA THR A 85 -10.14 4.25 -2.01
C THR A 85 -10.56 3.43 -0.80
N GLY A 86 -10.20 3.92 0.37
CA GLY A 86 -10.50 3.24 1.61
C GLY A 86 -10.01 4.05 2.79
N LYS A 87 -9.67 3.36 3.87
CA LYS A 87 -9.18 4.02 5.07
C LYS A 87 -8.07 3.23 5.73
N TYR A 88 -7.15 3.97 6.35
CA TYR A 88 -6.22 3.42 7.32
C TYR A 88 -6.82 3.57 8.71
N SER A 89 -6.65 2.55 9.52
CA SER A 89 -6.98 2.63 10.93
C SER A 89 -5.90 1.95 11.74
N GLY A 90 -5.60 2.48 12.91
CA GLY A 90 -4.54 1.88 13.71
C GLY A 90 -4.30 2.60 15.01
N ILE A 91 -3.21 2.19 15.66
CA ILE A 91 -2.75 2.73 16.94
C ILE A 91 -1.24 2.91 16.83
N SER A 92 -0.77 4.13 17.12
CA SER A 92 0.66 4.43 17.10
C SER A 92 1.36 3.86 18.34
N ASN A 93 2.70 3.87 18.34
CA ASN A 93 3.49 3.51 19.51
C ASN A 93 3.30 4.47 20.69
N LYS A 94 2.64 5.60 20.47
CA LYS A 94 2.28 6.56 21.54
C LYS A 94 0.87 6.28 22.08
N ASP A 95 0.28 5.13 21.75
CA ASP A 95 -1.06 4.73 22.16
C ASP A 95 -2.16 5.65 21.65
N LYS A 96 -1.91 6.34 20.53
CA LYS A 96 -2.91 7.19 19.89
C LYS A 96 -3.52 6.50 18.70
N SER A 97 -4.84 6.39 18.70
CA SER A 97 -5.58 5.83 17.58
C SER A 97 -5.74 6.86 16.46
N PHE A 98 -5.84 6.37 15.24
CA PHE A 98 -6.12 7.23 14.08
C PHE A 98 -7.00 6.48 13.09
N GLU A 99 -7.75 7.26 12.32
CA GLU A 99 -8.51 6.77 11.18
C GLU A 99 -8.46 7.87 10.13
N VAL A 100 -7.95 7.54 8.95
CA VAL A 100 -7.79 8.50 7.86
C VAL A 100 -8.15 7.84 6.54
N GLN A 101 -8.63 8.64 5.58
CA GLN A 101 -8.93 8.13 4.24
C GLN A 101 -7.66 8.04 3.41
N PHE A 102 -7.64 7.09 2.49
CA PHE A 102 -6.56 6.98 1.52
C PHE A 102 -7.10 6.79 0.11
N SER A 103 -6.25 7.12 -0.85
CA SER A 103 -6.39 6.72 -2.24
C SER A 103 -5.06 6.11 -2.67
N HIS A 104 -5.13 4.91 -3.22
CA HIS A 104 -3.97 4.23 -3.81
C HIS A 104 -4.17 4.12 -5.31
N VAL A 105 -3.15 4.47 -6.08
CA VAL A 105 -3.19 4.31 -7.53
C VAL A 105 -2.09 3.33 -7.95
N TYR A 106 -2.51 2.24 -8.57
CA TYR A 106 -1.62 1.19 -9.05
C TYR A 106 -1.53 1.25 -10.56
N HIS A 107 -0.32 1.15 -11.09
CA HIS A 107 -0.09 0.91 -12.52
C HIS A 107 0.27 -0.56 -12.72
N ILE A 108 -0.39 -1.22 -13.66
CA ILE A 108 -0.22 -2.65 -13.92
C ILE A 108 0.16 -2.83 -15.37
N GLN A 109 1.19 -3.64 -15.61
CA GLN A 109 1.67 -3.99 -16.94
C GLN A 109 2.07 -5.45 -16.94
N ASP A 110 1.60 -6.20 -17.94
CA ASP A 110 1.88 -7.64 -18.07
C ASP A 110 1.57 -8.43 -16.79
N ASN A 111 0.42 -8.13 -16.18
CA ASN A 111 -0.06 -8.74 -14.92
C ASN A 111 0.87 -8.52 -13.72
N LYS A 112 1.69 -7.46 -13.76
CA LYS A 112 2.56 -7.10 -12.65
C LYS A 112 2.30 -5.66 -12.24
N ILE A 113 2.33 -5.42 -10.94
CA ILE A 113 2.25 -4.05 -10.40
C ILE A 113 3.62 -3.40 -10.62
N THR A 114 3.63 -2.32 -11.41
CA THR A 114 4.88 -1.61 -11.74
C THR A 114 5.05 -0.33 -10.94
N ARG A 115 3.95 0.26 -10.46
CA ARG A 115 4.00 1.49 -9.67
C ARG A 115 2.81 1.57 -8.73
N PHE A 116 3.08 2.07 -7.55
CA PHE A 116 2.10 2.39 -6.53
C PHE A 116 2.27 3.85 -6.10
N ARG A 117 1.16 4.55 -5.95
CA ARG A 117 1.15 5.92 -5.41
C ARG A 117 0.15 6.01 -4.27
N GLN A 118 0.57 6.62 -3.18
CA GLN A 118 -0.25 6.78 -1.98
C GLN A 118 -0.66 8.24 -1.80
N PHE A 119 -1.95 8.44 -1.53
CA PHE A 119 -2.51 9.75 -1.16
C PHE A 119 -3.29 9.55 0.14
N THR A 120 -2.99 10.35 1.15
CA THR A 120 -3.68 10.23 2.45
C THR A 120 -3.48 11.50 3.27
N ASP A 121 -4.23 11.61 4.36
CA ASP A 121 -4.09 12.72 5.30
C ASP A 121 -2.91 12.43 6.23
N THR A 122 -1.73 12.88 5.82
CA THR A 122 -0.49 12.64 6.57
C THR A 122 -0.43 13.42 7.85
N GLN A 123 -1.13 14.56 7.94
CA GLN A 123 -1.13 15.37 9.17
C GLN A 123 -1.72 14.59 10.34
N LYS A 124 -2.87 13.93 10.12
CA LYS A 124 -3.50 13.13 11.18
C LYS A 124 -2.62 11.95 11.61
N ILE A 125 -1.95 11.33 10.64
CA ILE A 125 -1.04 10.23 10.95
C ILE A 125 0.14 10.75 11.77
N GLN A 126 0.75 11.86 11.38
CA GLN A 126 1.87 12.46 12.12
C GLN A 126 1.45 12.87 13.53
N GLU A 127 0.24 13.40 13.70
CA GLU A 127 -0.25 13.77 15.03
C GLU A 127 -0.35 12.57 15.96
N SER A 128 -0.67 11.39 15.43
CA SER A 128 -0.73 10.18 16.24
C SER A 128 0.65 9.73 16.73
N LEU A 129 1.73 10.19 16.10
CA LEU A 129 3.10 9.81 16.44
C LEU A 129 3.74 10.73 17.49
N LYS A 130 3.04 11.78 17.92
CA LYS A 130 3.57 12.75 18.88
C LYS A 130 3.26 12.40 20.32
#